data_d06a5b488cdeb39ef54e28d1f53eee89
#
_entry.id   d06a5b488cdeb39ef54e28d1f53eee89
#
_cell.length_a   1.000
_cell.length_b   1.000
_cell.length_c   1.000
_cell.angle_alpha   90.00
_cell.angle_beta   90.00
_cell.angle_gamma   90.00
#
_symmetry.space_group_name_H-M   'P 1'
#
loop_
_entity.id
_entity.type
_entity.pdbx_description
1 polymer ?
#
loop_
_entity_poly.entity_id
_entity_poly.type
_entity_poly.pdbx_seq_one_letter_code
_entity_poly.pdbx_strand_id
1 'polypeptide(L)'
;MRTPETPTPLWTYGLSIPHDPRAVSVVRATIRSILAAARLNCIVDTVELLVSEVVTNAYRHSSLETYVSMERTPDDFRVTVWDHAPGATPKPQTPADGDERGRGLGIVEACSDAWGVRDYPYGKAVWFSVAPKGVKD
;
A
#
# COMPACT_ATOMS: atom_id res chain seq x y z
N MET A 1 0.28 20.58 -18.82
CA MET A 1 -0.32 20.90 -17.57
C MET A 1 -0.51 19.67 -16.73
N ARG A 2 -0.13 19.69 -15.51
CA ARG A 2 -0.27 18.51 -14.75
C ARG A 2 -1.24 18.69 -13.63
N THR A 3 -1.82 17.58 -13.20
CA THR A 3 -2.80 17.65 -12.16
C THR A 3 -2.13 17.96 -10.83
N PRO A 4 -2.75 18.79 -10.02
CA PRO A 4 -2.15 19.16 -8.75
C PRO A 4 -2.30 18.12 -7.66
N GLU A 5 -3.09 17.10 -7.90
CA GLU A 5 -3.34 16.15 -6.82
C GLU A 5 -2.25 15.13 -6.68
N THR A 6 -1.24 15.15 -7.53
CA THR A 6 -0.14 14.19 -7.42
C THR A 6 1.16 14.94 -7.15
N PRO A 7 1.47 15.17 -5.89
CA PRO A 7 2.68 15.91 -5.57
C PRO A 7 3.91 15.10 -5.94
N THR A 8 4.98 15.81 -6.27
CA THR A 8 6.25 15.18 -6.58
C THR A 8 6.85 14.61 -5.30
N PRO A 9 7.18 13.34 -5.28
CA PRO A 9 7.79 12.78 -4.06
C PRO A 9 9.20 13.32 -3.85
N LEU A 10 9.57 13.43 -2.59
CA LEU A 10 10.94 13.80 -2.22
C LEU A 10 11.87 12.65 -2.52
N TRP A 11 11.42 11.43 -2.33
CA TRP A 11 12.16 10.24 -2.70
C TRP A 11 11.17 9.08 -2.79
N THR A 12 11.61 8.04 -3.49
CA THR A 12 10.81 6.85 -3.72
C THR A 12 11.68 5.62 -3.64
N TYR A 13 11.19 4.61 -2.98
CA TYR A 13 11.78 3.27 -2.99
C TYR A 13 10.79 2.33 -3.64
N GLY A 14 11.29 1.31 -4.30
CA GLY A 14 10.44 0.29 -4.90
C GLY A 14 10.95 -1.08 -4.55
N LEU A 15 10.04 -2.03 -4.44
CA LEU A 15 10.38 -3.38 -4.05
C LEU A 15 9.48 -4.36 -4.79
N SER A 16 10.09 -5.24 -5.58
CA SER A 16 9.35 -6.32 -6.22
C SER A 16 9.44 -7.53 -5.31
N ILE A 17 8.30 -8.10 -4.99
CA ILE A 17 8.27 -9.27 -4.10
C ILE A 17 7.62 -10.43 -4.81
N PRO A 18 8.17 -11.62 -4.62
CA PRO A 18 7.60 -12.81 -5.25
C PRO A 18 6.33 -13.23 -4.52
N HIS A 19 5.60 -14.13 -5.14
CA HIS A 19 4.42 -14.70 -4.51
C HIS A 19 4.89 -15.77 -3.53
N ASP A 20 5.15 -15.32 -2.31
CA ASP A 20 5.81 -16.11 -1.28
C ASP A 20 5.19 -15.69 0.04
N PRO A 21 4.84 -16.65 0.90
CA PRO A 21 4.23 -16.27 2.19
C PRO A 21 5.12 -15.41 3.06
N ARG A 22 6.44 -15.43 2.83
CA ARG A 22 7.34 -14.60 3.63
C ARG A 22 7.40 -13.16 3.16
N ALA A 23 6.77 -12.85 2.02
CA ALA A 23 6.89 -11.53 1.43
C ALA A 23 6.36 -10.43 2.35
N VAL A 24 5.30 -10.71 3.08
CA VAL A 24 4.75 -9.71 3.99
C VAL A 24 5.78 -9.31 5.03
N SER A 25 6.50 -10.27 5.60
CA SER A 25 7.54 -9.97 6.56
C SER A 25 8.65 -9.13 5.97
N VAL A 26 9.03 -9.43 4.73
CA VAL A 26 10.08 -8.68 4.07
C VAL A 26 9.65 -7.24 3.84
N VAL A 27 8.43 -7.05 3.39
CA VAL A 27 7.93 -5.69 3.16
C VAL A 27 7.87 -4.92 4.47
N ARG A 28 7.40 -5.56 5.54
CA ARG A 28 7.32 -4.89 6.83
C ARG A 28 8.69 -4.47 7.32
N ALA A 29 9.69 -5.34 7.18
CA ALA A 29 11.04 -5.01 7.59
C ALA A 29 11.61 -3.87 6.76
N THR A 30 11.33 -3.88 5.46
CA THR A 30 11.80 -2.83 4.58
C THR A 30 11.20 -1.49 4.95
N ILE A 31 9.89 -1.46 5.17
CA ILE A 31 9.19 -0.25 5.55
C ILE A 31 9.75 0.29 6.88
N ARG A 32 9.96 -0.60 7.83
CA ARG A 32 10.48 -0.18 9.13
C ARG A 32 11.85 0.46 8.98
N SER A 33 12.70 -0.14 8.15
CA SER A 33 14.01 0.42 7.90
C SER A 33 13.94 1.79 7.26
N ILE A 34 13.09 1.92 6.26
CA ILE A 34 12.96 3.18 5.55
C ILE A 34 12.45 4.28 6.48
N LEU A 35 11.44 3.97 7.26
CA LEU A 35 10.87 4.98 8.15
C LEU A 35 11.83 5.37 9.26
N ALA A 36 12.61 4.42 9.75
CA ALA A 36 13.61 4.75 10.76
C ALA A 36 14.67 5.67 10.18
N ALA A 37 15.15 5.36 8.98
CA ALA A 37 16.15 6.19 8.33
C ALA A 37 15.64 7.58 8.03
N ALA A 38 14.36 7.69 7.74
CA ALA A 38 13.74 8.97 7.41
C ALA A 38 13.24 9.72 8.65
N ARG A 39 13.46 9.16 9.83
CA ARG A 39 13.03 9.76 11.10
C ARG A 39 11.51 9.90 11.17
N LEU A 40 10.83 8.88 10.68
CA LEU A 40 9.37 8.85 10.68
C LEU A 40 8.86 7.74 11.59
N ASN A 41 9.55 7.52 12.72
CA ASN A 41 9.14 6.45 13.62
C ASN A 41 7.75 6.64 14.18
N CYS A 42 7.26 7.87 14.17
CA CYS A 42 5.93 8.14 14.72
C CYS A 42 4.82 7.47 13.92
N ILE A 43 5.06 7.10 12.68
CA ILE A 43 4.02 6.46 11.87
C ILE A 43 4.34 5.01 11.55
N VAL A 44 5.41 4.45 12.11
CA VAL A 44 5.85 3.12 11.69
C VAL A 44 4.81 2.06 12.01
N ASP A 45 4.19 2.12 13.18
CA ASP A 45 3.23 1.09 13.55
C ASP A 45 2.01 1.13 12.64
N THR A 46 1.53 2.31 12.34
CA THR A 46 0.38 2.46 11.46
C THR A 46 0.70 1.98 10.06
N VAL A 47 1.82 2.42 9.51
CA VAL A 47 2.18 2.03 8.15
C VAL A 47 2.42 0.54 8.07
N GLU A 48 3.06 -0.03 9.08
CA GLU A 48 3.32 -1.47 9.09
C GLU A 48 2.03 -2.27 9.09
N LEU A 49 1.07 -1.84 9.88
CA LEU A 49 -0.22 -2.49 9.91
C LEU A 49 -0.90 -2.41 8.54
N LEU A 50 -0.93 -1.23 7.96
CA LEU A 50 -1.63 -1.03 6.71
C LEU A 50 -0.98 -1.79 5.57
N VAL A 51 0.36 -1.77 5.49
CA VAL A 51 1.02 -2.48 4.41
C VAL A 51 0.84 -3.98 4.57
N SER A 52 0.78 -4.48 5.80
CA SER A 52 0.53 -5.89 6.03
C SER A 52 -0.81 -6.30 5.45
N GLU A 53 -1.83 -5.49 5.68
CA GLU A 53 -3.16 -5.79 5.18
C GLU A 53 -3.21 -5.76 3.67
N VAL A 54 -2.61 -4.74 3.06
CA VAL A 54 -2.70 -4.58 1.62
C VAL A 54 -1.87 -5.63 0.90
N VAL A 55 -0.67 -5.92 1.39
CA VAL A 55 0.18 -6.92 0.76
C VAL A 55 -0.40 -8.31 0.93
N THR A 56 -0.95 -8.61 2.08
CA THR A 56 -1.61 -9.90 2.29
C THR A 56 -2.77 -10.06 1.34
N ASN A 57 -3.53 -8.99 1.16
CA ASN A 57 -4.65 -9.02 0.24
C ASN A 57 -4.18 -9.29 -1.19
N ALA A 58 -3.11 -8.62 -1.60
CA ALA A 58 -2.54 -8.86 -2.93
C ALA A 58 -2.07 -10.31 -3.07
N TYR A 59 -1.44 -10.84 -2.03
CA TYR A 59 -0.96 -12.22 -2.05
C TYR A 59 -2.13 -13.20 -2.24
N ARG A 60 -3.24 -12.93 -1.59
CA ARG A 60 -4.40 -13.81 -1.70
C ARG A 60 -5.06 -13.77 -3.04
N HIS A 61 -5.00 -12.63 -3.72
CA HIS A 61 -5.77 -12.44 -4.94
C HIS A 61 -4.93 -12.45 -6.21
N SER A 62 -3.65 -12.72 -6.10
CA SER A 62 -2.78 -12.79 -7.25
C SER A 62 -1.78 -13.91 -7.03
N SER A 63 -1.43 -14.61 -8.08
CA SER A 63 -0.40 -15.64 -7.99
C SER A 63 0.93 -15.17 -8.54
N LEU A 64 1.02 -13.90 -8.89
CA LEU A 64 2.22 -13.34 -9.46
C LEU A 64 2.90 -12.41 -8.48
N GLU A 65 4.09 -11.95 -8.86
CA GLU A 65 4.80 -11.02 -8.01
C GLU A 65 4.03 -9.73 -7.82
N THR A 66 4.34 -9.06 -6.76
CA THR A 66 3.70 -7.80 -6.39
C THR A 66 4.77 -6.73 -6.33
N TYR A 67 4.44 -5.53 -6.74
CA TYR A 67 5.37 -4.41 -6.65
C TYR A 67 4.87 -3.44 -5.60
N VAL A 68 5.77 -2.99 -4.73
CA VAL A 68 5.42 -2.05 -3.67
C VAL A 68 6.27 -0.81 -3.85
N SER A 69 5.64 0.34 -3.94
CA SER A 69 6.37 1.60 -3.97
C SER A 69 6.10 2.36 -2.68
N MET A 70 7.13 3.04 -2.20
CA MET A 70 7.06 3.79 -0.96
C MET A 70 7.62 5.17 -1.23
N GLU A 71 6.79 6.18 -1.04
CA GLU A 71 7.13 7.54 -1.40
C GLU A 71 6.97 8.49 -0.25
N ARG A 72 7.93 9.40 -0.11
CA ARG A 72 7.83 10.50 0.83
C ARG A 72 7.44 11.74 0.06
N THR A 73 6.29 12.29 0.35
CA THR A 73 5.91 13.60 -0.20
C THR A 73 6.13 14.65 0.88
N PRO A 74 6.03 15.92 0.55
CA PRO A 74 6.18 16.93 1.60
C PRO A 74 5.20 16.76 2.76
N ASP A 75 4.04 16.18 2.50
CA ASP A 75 3.00 16.11 3.50
C ASP A 75 2.79 14.75 4.13
N ASP A 76 3.20 13.70 3.45
CA ASP A 76 2.89 12.37 3.97
C ASP A 76 3.85 11.32 3.43
N PHE A 77 3.59 10.10 3.84
CA PHE A 77 4.27 8.92 3.35
C PHE A 77 3.21 8.07 2.66
N ARG A 78 3.47 7.71 1.41
CA ARG A 78 2.48 6.98 0.62
C ARG A 78 3.03 5.64 0.18
N VAL A 79 2.20 4.62 0.31
CA VAL A 79 2.56 3.27 -0.14
C VAL A 79 1.56 2.86 -1.20
N THR A 80 2.05 2.29 -2.28
CA THR A 80 1.19 1.76 -3.34
C THR A 80 1.60 0.31 -3.58
N VAL A 81 0.63 -0.57 -3.60
CA VAL A 81 0.85 -1.99 -3.82
C VAL A 81 0.17 -2.37 -5.12
N TRP A 82 0.97 -2.84 -6.07
CA TRP A 82 0.51 -3.20 -7.40
C TRP A 82 0.50 -4.70 -7.52
N ASP A 83 -0.65 -5.30 -7.75
CA ASP A 83 -0.66 -6.71 -8.03
C ASP A 83 -0.91 -6.93 -9.51
N HIS A 84 -0.59 -8.12 -9.96
CA HIS A 84 -0.77 -8.50 -11.34
C HIS A 84 -1.65 -9.72 -11.38
N ALA A 85 -2.62 -9.70 -12.28
CA ALA A 85 -3.51 -10.83 -12.46
C ALA A 85 -3.78 -10.95 -13.94
N PRO A 86 -2.85 -11.53 -14.70
CA PRO A 86 -2.99 -11.62 -16.15
C PRO A 86 -4.25 -12.37 -16.50
N GLY A 87 -4.97 -11.84 -17.46
CA GLY A 87 -6.20 -12.46 -17.87
C GLY A 87 -7.36 -12.26 -16.92
N ALA A 88 -7.11 -11.68 -15.79
CA ALA A 88 -8.20 -11.41 -14.87
C ALA A 88 -9.02 -10.25 -15.40
N THR A 89 -10.30 -10.45 -15.42
CA THR A 89 -11.20 -9.38 -15.79
C THR A 89 -11.74 -8.77 -14.52
N PRO A 90 -11.63 -7.48 -14.39
CA PRO A 90 -12.22 -6.86 -13.20
C PRO A 90 -13.69 -7.22 -13.15
N LYS A 91 -14.12 -7.75 -12.05
CA LYS A 91 -15.50 -8.14 -11.90
C LYS A 91 -16.07 -7.42 -10.70
N PRO A 92 -17.32 -7.05 -10.79
CA PRO A 92 -17.96 -6.49 -9.61
C PRO A 92 -17.88 -7.50 -8.49
N GLN A 93 -17.51 -7.04 -7.33
CA GLN A 93 -17.44 -7.91 -6.19
C GLN A 93 -18.81 -8.08 -5.61
N THR A 94 -19.16 -9.32 -5.30
CA THR A 94 -20.38 -9.54 -4.58
C THR A 94 -20.14 -9.21 -3.12
N PRO A 95 -21.20 -8.93 -2.38
CA PRO A 95 -21.01 -8.67 -0.96
C PRO A 95 -20.30 -9.82 -0.23
N ALA A 96 -20.58 -11.04 -0.62
CA ALA A 96 -19.94 -12.17 0.03
C ALA A 96 -18.44 -12.18 -0.24
N ASP A 97 -18.09 -11.91 -1.49
CA ASP A 97 -16.68 -11.86 -1.84
C ASP A 97 -15.99 -10.72 -1.15
N GLY A 98 -16.70 -9.65 -0.94
CA GLY A 98 -16.12 -8.46 -0.38
C GLY A 98 -15.86 -8.53 1.10
N ASP A 99 -16.40 -9.54 1.77
CA ASP A 99 -16.28 -9.59 3.22
C ASP A 99 -14.84 -9.57 3.68
N GLU A 100 -14.02 -10.48 3.19
CA GLU A 100 -12.63 -10.52 3.60
C GLU A 100 -11.88 -9.30 3.15
N ARG A 101 -12.10 -8.92 1.91
CA ARG A 101 -11.46 -7.73 1.39
C ARG A 101 -11.90 -6.51 2.15
N GLY A 102 -13.18 -6.49 2.49
CA GLY A 102 -13.71 -5.38 3.22
C GLY A 102 -13.05 -5.20 4.57
N ARG A 103 -12.68 -6.31 5.21
CA ARG A 103 -12.02 -6.19 6.50
C ARG A 103 -10.67 -5.52 6.37
N GLY A 104 -9.85 -5.96 5.39
CA GLY A 104 -8.55 -5.38 5.20
C GLY A 104 -8.64 -3.94 4.77
N LEU A 105 -9.50 -3.65 3.80
CA LEU A 105 -9.66 -2.29 3.34
C LEU A 105 -10.35 -1.42 4.37
N GLY A 106 -11.16 -2.02 5.22
CA GLY A 106 -11.75 -1.28 6.32
C GLY A 106 -10.69 -0.75 7.28
N ILE A 107 -9.67 -1.55 7.55
CA ILE A 107 -8.57 -1.10 8.39
C ILE A 107 -7.81 0.02 7.69
N VAL A 108 -7.59 -0.12 6.40
CA VAL A 108 -6.91 0.93 5.65
C VAL A 108 -7.71 2.22 5.71
N GLU A 109 -9.00 2.13 5.49
CA GLU A 109 -9.84 3.31 5.54
C GLU A 109 -9.83 3.95 6.91
N ALA A 110 -9.86 3.14 7.96
CA ALA A 110 -9.94 3.67 9.32
C ALA A 110 -8.64 4.30 9.78
N CYS A 111 -7.51 3.80 9.31
CA CYS A 111 -6.23 4.17 9.87
C CYS A 111 -5.35 5.02 8.96
N SER A 112 -5.71 5.15 7.71
CA SER A 112 -4.94 5.99 6.79
C SER A 112 -5.55 7.38 6.73
N ASP A 113 -4.76 8.32 6.24
CA ASP A 113 -5.28 9.67 6.00
C ASP A 113 -5.97 9.75 4.67
N ALA A 114 -5.54 8.96 3.71
CA ALA A 114 -6.18 8.86 2.40
C ALA A 114 -5.84 7.50 1.84
N TRP A 115 -6.70 6.99 0.96
CA TRP A 115 -6.45 5.70 0.35
C TRP A 115 -7.32 5.58 -0.90
N GLY A 116 -6.98 4.61 -1.74
CA GLY A 116 -7.79 4.36 -2.91
C GLY A 116 -7.38 3.08 -3.60
N VAL A 117 -8.20 2.68 -4.55
CA VAL A 117 -7.96 1.51 -5.37
C VAL A 117 -8.07 1.95 -6.82
N ARG A 118 -7.15 1.49 -7.64
CA ARG A 118 -7.16 1.79 -9.05
C ARG A 118 -7.07 0.50 -9.83
N ASP A 119 -8.01 0.29 -10.73
CA ASP A 119 -8.04 -0.94 -11.52
C ASP A 119 -7.35 -0.73 -12.84
N TYR A 120 -6.59 -1.75 -13.25
CA TYR A 120 -5.90 -1.77 -14.53
C TYR A 120 -6.29 -3.04 -15.26
N PRO A 121 -6.07 -3.08 -16.57
CA PRO A 121 -6.41 -4.31 -17.31
C PRO A 121 -5.74 -5.56 -16.77
N TYR A 122 -4.57 -5.42 -16.16
CA TYR A 122 -3.81 -6.59 -15.71
C TYR A 122 -3.71 -6.71 -14.22
N GLY A 123 -4.47 -5.94 -13.48
CA GLY A 123 -4.40 -6.02 -12.04
C GLY A 123 -4.92 -4.74 -11.42
N LYS A 124 -4.48 -4.50 -10.21
CA LYS A 124 -4.94 -3.31 -9.51
C LYS A 124 -3.84 -2.76 -8.62
N ALA A 125 -4.01 -1.51 -8.24
CA ALA A 125 -3.13 -0.84 -7.30
C ALA A 125 -3.96 -0.37 -6.13
N VAL A 126 -3.50 -0.66 -4.93
CA VAL A 126 -4.12 -0.14 -3.71
C VAL A 126 -3.09 0.76 -3.07
N TRP A 127 -3.49 1.98 -2.74
CA TRP A 127 -2.56 2.91 -2.14
C TRP A 127 -3.15 3.50 -0.87
N PHE A 128 -2.27 3.94 0.01
CA PHE A 128 -2.69 4.69 1.19
C PHE A 128 -1.60 5.67 1.57
N SER A 129 -1.97 6.68 2.33
CA SER A 129 -1.01 7.65 2.82
C SER A 129 -1.24 7.90 4.30
N VAL A 130 -0.14 8.19 4.99
CA VAL A 130 -0.16 8.48 6.41
C VAL A 130 0.73 9.70 6.65
N ALA A 131 0.19 10.68 7.29
CA ALA A 131 0.94 11.89 7.61
C ALA A 131 1.57 11.77 8.98
N PRO A 132 2.80 12.25 9.15
CA PRO A 132 3.49 12.18 10.45
C PRO A 132 2.97 13.25 11.40
N LYS A 133 1.78 13.06 11.89
CA LYS A 133 1.11 14.11 12.66
C LYS A 133 1.74 14.36 13.99
N GLY A 134 2.32 13.37 14.59
CA GLY A 134 2.87 13.56 15.91
C GLY A 134 4.14 14.35 15.95
N VAL A 135 4.68 14.68 14.80
CA VAL A 135 5.96 15.35 14.74
C VAL A 135 5.85 16.84 14.84
N LYS A 136 4.68 17.39 14.52
CA LYS A 136 4.64 18.79 14.45
C LYS A 136 4.78 19.38 15.80
N ASP A 137 5.23 20.34 15.90
CA ASP A 137 5.53 21.03 17.03
C ASP A 137 5.76 20.99 17.79
#